data_4655d27efddd0deba2b99b6a9b7affb6
#
_entry.id   4655d27efddd0deba2b99b6a9b7affb6
#
_cell.length_a   1.000
_cell.length_b   1.000
_cell.length_c   1.000
_cell.angle_alpha   90.00
_cell.angle_beta   90.00
_cell.angle_gamma   90.00
#
_symmetry.space_group_name_H-M   'P 1'
#
loop_
_entity.id
_entity.type
_entity.pdbx_description
1 polymer ?
#
loop_
_entity_poly.entity_id
_entity_poly.type
_entity_poly.pdbx_seq_one_letter_code
_entity_poly.pdbx_strand_id
1 'polypeptide(L)'
;MSLLYQNNTFKISLFFLALIIQGCAVAGSVLVPLESIEPPSGKYDIGTQVYFWTDNSRGEVYTTDSTDYRELMVQIWYPAQGGKNYQKAPHITFPKKSISSIARTAGLPTSFGNHGTQLISSSVFGLSPVQNKKFPLILFSHGDGGLLNQNTSQVEELVSNGYVVIACNHTYNASITFDSEGNPVPYKQNVSWNEQAQYHRKYYTNLLINYRYQDLAFLLKTLKQDRFNDQSVNPFKNNIDFNKVGAMGHSMGGGTTYIAMLKNLSLIHI
;
A
#
# COMPACT_ATOMS: atom_id res chain seq x y z
N MET A 1 -49.08 -14.27 -26.43
CA MET A 1 -49.19 -13.82 -25.02
C MET A 1 -48.03 -14.25 -24.14
N SER A 2 -47.25 -15.30 -24.47
CA SER A 2 -46.11 -15.81 -23.62
C SER A 2 -44.81 -14.98 -23.65
N LEU A 3 -44.50 -14.33 -24.79
CA LEU A 3 -43.25 -13.57 -24.94
C LEU A 3 -43.24 -12.22 -24.21
N LEU A 4 -44.39 -11.62 -23.97
CA LEU A 4 -44.51 -10.37 -23.21
C LEU A 4 -44.40 -10.58 -21.70
N TYR A 5 -44.76 -11.78 -21.21
CA TYR A 5 -44.67 -12.11 -19.79
C TYR A 5 -43.23 -12.41 -19.34
N GLN A 6 -42.45 -13.07 -20.22
CA GLN A 6 -41.01 -13.34 -19.94
C GLN A 6 -40.19 -12.05 -19.89
N ASN A 7 -40.49 -11.04 -20.67
CA ASN A 7 -39.76 -9.76 -20.68
C ASN A 7 -40.02 -8.93 -19.41
N ASN A 8 -41.18 -9.04 -18.80
CA ASN A 8 -41.52 -8.28 -17.59
C ASN A 8 -40.92 -8.93 -16.34
N THR A 9 -40.94 -10.26 -16.23
CA THR A 9 -40.27 -10.98 -15.10
C THR A 9 -38.77 -10.78 -15.11
N PHE A 10 -38.12 -10.77 -16.30
CA PHE A 10 -36.71 -10.50 -16.42
C PHE A 10 -36.35 -9.06 -15.99
N LYS A 11 -37.12 -8.06 -16.39
CA LYS A 11 -36.96 -6.66 -15.98
C LYS A 11 -37.19 -6.44 -14.49
N ILE A 12 -38.18 -7.12 -13.91
CA ILE A 12 -38.46 -7.07 -12.48
C ILE A 12 -37.31 -7.74 -11.68
N SER A 13 -36.79 -8.87 -12.13
CA SER A 13 -35.63 -9.53 -11.51
C SER A 13 -34.37 -8.67 -11.58
N LEU A 14 -34.11 -7.99 -12.71
CA LEU A 14 -32.99 -7.04 -12.83
C LEU A 14 -33.15 -5.85 -11.89
N PHE A 15 -34.36 -5.33 -11.72
CA PHE A 15 -34.64 -4.22 -10.82
C PHE A 15 -34.45 -4.59 -9.35
N PHE A 16 -34.90 -5.78 -8.92
CA PHE A 16 -34.65 -6.29 -7.59
C PHE A 16 -33.15 -6.59 -7.35
N LEU A 17 -32.45 -7.13 -8.33
CA LEU A 17 -31.00 -7.33 -8.25
C LEU A 17 -30.24 -6.01 -8.09
N ALA A 18 -30.64 -4.97 -8.83
CA ALA A 18 -30.06 -3.63 -8.70
C ALA A 18 -30.33 -3.00 -7.33
N LEU A 19 -31.53 -3.20 -6.76
CA LEU A 19 -31.88 -2.76 -5.40
C LEU A 19 -31.07 -3.49 -4.33
N ILE A 20 -30.82 -4.80 -4.49
CA ILE A 20 -30.01 -5.58 -3.58
C ILE A 20 -28.55 -5.09 -3.62
N ILE A 21 -27.99 -4.82 -4.80
CA ILE A 21 -26.64 -4.32 -4.98
C ILE A 21 -26.48 -2.91 -4.37
N GLN A 22 -27.46 -2.03 -4.54
CA GLN A 22 -27.47 -0.72 -3.89
C GLN A 22 -27.67 -0.82 -2.37
N GLY A 23 -28.49 -1.75 -1.90
CA GLY A 23 -28.67 -2.04 -0.49
C GLY A 23 -27.40 -2.51 0.21
N CYS A 24 -26.59 -3.34 -0.47
CA CYS A 24 -25.29 -3.77 0.05
C CYS A 24 -24.28 -2.62 0.14
N ALA A 25 -24.29 -1.68 -0.82
CA ALA A 25 -23.41 -0.50 -0.78
C ALA A 25 -23.79 0.45 0.38
N VAL A 26 -25.09 0.63 0.64
CA VAL A 26 -25.58 1.42 1.78
C VAL A 26 -25.31 0.69 3.09
N ALA A 27 -25.53 -0.63 3.17
CA ALA A 27 -25.22 -1.41 4.36
C ALA A 27 -23.73 -1.35 4.72
N GLY A 28 -22.83 -1.37 3.73
CA GLY A 28 -21.39 -1.23 3.94
C GLY A 28 -21.01 0.10 4.60
N SER A 29 -21.61 1.21 4.18
CA SER A 29 -21.35 2.52 4.77
C SER A 29 -21.92 2.69 6.19
N VAL A 30 -22.99 1.97 6.51
CA VAL A 30 -23.58 1.97 7.86
C VAL A 30 -22.80 1.06 8.81
N LEU A 31 -22.28 -0.06 8.32
CA LEU A 31 -21.53 -1.03 9.13
C LEU A 31 -20.08 -0.58 9.43
N VAL A 32 -19.50 0.25 8.59
CA VAL A 32 -18.16 0.81 8.79
C VAL A 32 -18.24 2.33 8.64
N PRO A 33 -18.71 3.04 9.68
CA PRO A 33 -18.79 4.50 9.63
C PRO A 33 -17.37 5.09 9.51
N LEU A 34 -17.18 6.03 8.57
CA LEU A 34 -15.90 6.69 8.33
C LEU A 34 -15.40 7.50 9.54
N GLU A 35 -16.29 7.85 10.44
CA GLU A 35 -16.03 8.62 11.67
C GLU A 35 -15.38 7.77 12.78
N SER A 36 -15.27 6.45 12.59
CA SER A 36 -14.70 5.54 13.60
C SER A 36 -13.18 5.45 13.61
N ILE A 37 -12.47 6.15 12.69
CA ILE A 37 -11.01 6.18 12.67
C ILE A 37 -10.52 7.24 13.64
N GLU A 38 -10.01 6.78 14.80
CA GLU A 38 -9.43 7.66 15.80
C GLU A 38 -8.20 8.39 15.24
N PRO A 39 -8.05 9.70 15.52
CA PRO A 39 -6.84 10.41 15.15
C PRO A 39 -5.63 9.89 15.95
N PRO A 40 -4.43 9.95 15.38
CA PRO A 40 -3.22 9.51 16.08
C PRO A 40 -2.95 10.35 17.33
N SER A 41 -2.41 9.69 18.37
CA SER A 41 -2.27 10.24 19.72
C SER A 41 -0.99 11.05 19.94
N GLY A 42 -0.02 10.95 19.01
CA GLY A 42 1.30 11.55 19.15
C GLY A 42 1.31 13.07 18.92
N LYS A 43 2.45 13.68 19.21
CA LYS A 43 2.60 15.16 19.21
C LYS A 43 2.98 15.77 17.86
N TYR A 44 3.43 14.94 16.89
CA TYR A 44 3.86 15.46 15.60
C TYR A 44 2.72 15.45 14.60
N ASP A 45 2.64 16.50 13.79
CA ASP A 45 1.88 16.45 12.55
C ASP A 45 2.53 15.42 11.61
N ILE A 46 1.78 14.89 10.67
CA ILE A 46 2.22 13.83 9.79
C ILE A 46 2.33 14.36 8.38
N GLY A 47 3.55 14.42 7.87
CA GLY A 47 3.83 14.64 6.45
C GLY A 47 3.84 13.30 5.71
N THR A 48 3.39 13.31 4.44
CA THR A 48 3.50 12.14 3.57
C THR A 48 3.89 12.53 2.16
N GLN A 49 4.57 11.61 1.46
CA GLN A 49 4.98 11.78 0.07
C GLN A 49 4.97 10.45 -0.66
N VAL A 50 4.54 10.46 -1.92
CA VAL A 50 4.55 9.30 -2.80
C VAL A 50 5.64 9.47 -3.87
N TYR A 51 6.36 8.39 -4.12
CA TYR A 51 7.42 8.31 -5.12
C TYR A 51 7.23 7.07 -5.99
N PHE A 52 7.84 7.11 -7.17
CA PHE A 52 7.98 5.97 -8.07
C PHE A 52 9.48 5.75 -8.27
N TRP A 53 9.98 4.60 -7.75
CA TRP A 53 11.41 4.30 -7.80
C TRP A 53 11.66 3.05 -8.61
N THR A 54 12.60 3.13 -9.55
CA THR A 54 13.03 2.02 -10.39
C THR A 54 14.35 1.45 -9.88
N ASP A 55 14.38 0.17 -9.55
CA ASP A 55 15.60 -0.55 -9.22
C ASP A 55 16.28 -1.06 -10.49
N ASN A 56 17.14 -0.24 -11.09
CA ASN A 56 17.87 -0.56 -12.30
C ASN A 56 18.87 -1.71 -12.15
N SER A 57 19.06 -2.26 -10.94
CA SER A 57 19.88 -3.45 -10.70
C SER A 57 19.11 -4.76 -10.82
N ARG A 58 17.78 -4.70 -10.94
CA ARG A 58 16.89 -5.86 -11.03
C ARG A 58 15.93 -5.74 -12.21
N GLY A 59 15.98 -6.74 -13.10
CA GLY A 59 14.93 -6.89 -14.12
C GLY A 59 13.59 -7.26 -13.49
N GLU A 60 12.49 -6.87 -14.14
CA GLU A 60 11.15 -7.31 -13.74
C GLU A 60 10.89 -8.75 -14.23
N VAL A 61 10.48 -9.63 -13.33
CA VAL A 61 10.31 -11.06 -13.65
C VAL A 61 8.88 -11.45 -13.99
N TYR A 62 7.94 -10.53 -13.80
CA TYR A 62 6.53 -10.73 -14.12
C TYR A 62 6.17 -10.28 -15.55
N THR A 63 7.11 -9.66 -16.28
CA THR A 63 6.98 -9.26 -17.67
C THR A 63 7.88 -10.12 -18.55
N THR A 64 7.59 -10.18 -19.86
CA THR A 64 8.42 -10.88 -20.85
C THR A 64 9.45 -9.95 -21.49
N ASP A 65 9.37 -8.67 -21.22
CA ASP A 65 10.32 -7.67 -21.72
C ASP A 65 11.59 -7.71 -20.87
N SER A 66 12.70 -8.09 -21.46
CA SER A 66 14.00 -8.17 -20.79
C SER A 66 14.61 -6.80 -20.47
N THR A 67 14.02 -5.72 -20.97
CA THR A 67 14.44 -4.34 -20.71
C THR A 67 13.67 -3.70 -19.56
N ASP A 68 12.60 -4.36 -19.07
CA ASP A 68 11.84 -3.91 -17.90
C ASP A 68 12.66 -4.07 -16.61
N TYR A 69 12.65 -3.02 -15.82
CA TYR A 69 13.23 -3.00 -14.48
C TYR A 69 12.16 -2.98 -13.39
N ARG A 70 12.56 -3.40 -12.19
CA ARG A 70 11.67 -3.43 -11.03
C ARG A 70 11.28 -2.01 -10.61
N GLU A 71 10.06 -1.60 -10.89
CA GLU A 71 9.49 -0.32 -10.46
C GLU A 71 8.58 -0.48 -9.24
N LEU A 72 8.71 0.40 -8.26
CA LEU A 72 7.96 0.40 -7.02
C LEU A 72 7.27 1.75 -6.79
N MET A 73 5.98 1.70 -6.53
CA MET A 73 5.26 2.82 -5.92
C MET A 73 5.56 2.83 -4.42
N VAL A 74 6.14 3.91 -3.94
CA VAL A 74 6.64 4.07 -2.57
C VAL A 74 5.92 5.21 -1.88
N GLN A 75 5.60 5.05 -0.61
CA GLN A 75 5.11 6.15 0.23
C GLN A 75 5.95 6.26 1.49
N ILE A 76 6.26 7.49 1.86
CA ILE A 76 6.99 7.83 3.08
C ILE A 76 6.08 8.69 3.94
N TRP A 77 5.97 8.34 5.22
CA TRP A 77 5.33 9.14 6.25
C TRP A 77 6.37 9.56 7.27
N TYR A 78 6.32 10.81 7.68
CA TYR A 78 7.37 11.41 8.52
C TYR A 78 6.81 12.46 9.47
N PRO A 79 7.44 12.64 10.65
CA PRO A 79 7.10 13.72 11.56
C PRO A 79 7.28 15.10 10.90
N ALA A 80 6.25 15.91 10.99
CA ALA A 80 6.20 17.25 10.39
C ALA A 80 5.63 18.27 11.37
N GLN A 81 5.56 19.53 10.96
CA GLN A 81 5.00 20.64 11.74
C GLN A 81 4.17 21.57 10.85
N GLY A 82 3.11 22.14 11.43
CA GLY A 82 2.31 23.20 10.77
C GLY A 82 1.19 22.68 9.88
N GLY A 83 0.79 21.41 10.02
CA GLY A 83 -0.20 20.74 9.16
C GLY A 83 -1.66 21.14 9.36
N LYS A 84 -2.02 21.93 10.38
CA LYS A 84 -3.42 22.21 10.77
C LYS A 84 -4.29 22.85 9.68
N ASN A 85 -3.71 23.63 8.79
CA ASN A 85 -4.42 24.39 7.75
C ASN A 85 -4.26 23.79 6.34
N TYR A 86 -3.67 22.62 6.22
CA TYR A 86 -3.43 21.96 4.94
C TYR A 86 -4.47 20.88 4.65
N GLN A 87 -4.72 20.64 3.36
CA GLN A 87 -5.58 19.57 2.94
C GLN A 87 -4.96 18.21 3.29
N LYS A 88 -5.70 17.38 4.00
CA LYS A 88 -5.27 16.04 4.36
C LYS A 88 -5.24 15.12 3.15
N ALA A 89 -4.33 14.18 3.18
CA ALA A 89 -4.19 13.15 2.15
C ALA A 89 -5.34 12.12 2.24
N PRO A 90 -5.73 11.47 1.12
CA PRO A 90 -6.63 10.35 1.19
C PRO A 90 -5.99 9.18 1.96
N HIS A 91 -6.82 8.41 2.64
CA HIS A 91 -6.36 7.24 3.41
C HIS A 91 -5.70 6.17 2.52
N ILE A 92 -6.19 6.02 1.30
CA ILE A 92 -5.65 5.11 0.29
C ILE A 92 -5.24 5.95 -0.93
N THR A 93 -4.02 5.74 -1.42
CA THR A 93 -3.54 6.41 -2.63
C THR A 93 -4.33 5.95 -3.85
N PHE A 94 -4.69 6.89 -4.74
CA PHE A 94 -5.59 6.65 -5.88
C PHE A 94 -6.91 5.96 -5.49
N PRO A 95 -7.73 6.54 -4.57
CA PRO A 95 -8.79 5.84 -3.86
C PRO A 95 -9.76 5.06 -4.76
N LYS A 96 -10.28 5.69 -5.82
CA LYS A 96 -11.24 5.06 -6.73
C LYS A 96 -10.68 3.80 -7.40
N LYS A 97 -9.46 3.91 -7.96
CA LYS A 97 -8.81 2.78 -8.66
C LYS A 97 -8.45 1.67 -7.67
N SER A 98 -7.90 2.02 -6.52
CA SER A 98 -7.47 1.07 -5.48
C SER A 98 -8.65 0.31 -4.88
N ILE A 99 -9.71 1.00 -4.47
CA ILE A 99 -10.90 0.38 -3.87
C ILE A 99 -11.64 -0.51 -4.89
N SER A 100 -11.76 -0.06 -6.14
CA SER A 100 -12.34 -0.89 -7.19
C SER A 100 -11.54 -2.17 -7.45
N SER A 101 -10.20 -2.11 -7.34
CA SER A 101 -9.36 -3.30 -7.47
C SER A 101 -9.50 -4.24 -6.29
N ILE A 102 -9.52 -3.73 -5.06
CA ILE A 102 -9.76 -4.52 -3.84
C ILE A 102 -11.10 -5.25 -3.93
N ALA A 103 -12.18 -4.53 -4.28
CA ALA A 103 -13.50 -5.13 -4.45
C ALA A 103 -13.47 -6.26 -5.49
N ARG A 104 -12.84 -6.04 -6.64
CA ARG A 104 -12.71 -7.05 -7.69
C ARG A 104 -11.94 -8.28 -7.21
N THR A 105 -10.83 -8.10 -6.50
CA THR A 105 -10.02 -9.20 -5.95
C THR A 105 -10.81 -10.00 -4.91
N ALA A 106 -11.70 -9.34 -4.16
CA ALA A 106 -12.61 -9.98 -3.21
C ALA A 106 -13.85 -10.61 -3.88
N GLY A 107 -13.99 -10.56 -5.21
CA GLY A 107 -15.16 -11.06 -5.93
C GLY A 107 -16.43 -10.21 -5.73
N LEU A 108 -16.28 -8.95 -5.31
CA LEU A 108 -17.37 -8.02 -5.04
C LEU A 108 -17.57 -7.04 -6.22
N PRO A 109 -18.79 -6.48 -6.38
CA PRO A 109 -19.02 -5.38 -7.32
C PRO A 109 -18.08 -4.20 -7.03
N THR A 110 -17.54 -3.57 -8.07
CA THR A 110 -16.59 -2.45 -7.92
C THR A 110 -17.17 -1.23 -7.20
N SER A 111 -18.50 -1.11 -7.15
CA SER A 111 -19.22 -0.09 -6.36
C SER A 111 -19.26 -0.37 -4.86
N PHE A 112 -18.95 -1.61 -4.44
CA PHE A 112 -19.04 -2.07 -3.05
C PHE A 112 -18.03 -1.33 -2.23
N GLY A 113 -17.58 -0.57 -1.91
CA GLY A 113 -16.59 0.15 -1.11
C GLY A 113 -16.42 1.61 -1.54
N ASN A 114 -17.28 2.11 -2.42
CA ASN A 114 -17.16 3.48 -2.92
C ASN A 114 -17.13 4.53 -1.80
N HIS A 115 -17.81 4.28 -0.65
CA HIS A 115 -17.71 5.15 0.53
C HIS A 115 -16.27 5.24 1.08
N GLY A 116 -15.47 4.18 0.97
CA GLY A 116 -14.06 4.19 1.37
C GLY A 116 -13.19 5.17 0.56
N THR A 117 -13.67 5.64 -0.59
CA THR A 117 -12.96 6.70 -1.35
C THR A 117 -12.96 8.05 -0.64
N GLN A 118 -13.84 8.23 0.34
CA GLN A 118 -13.96 9.44 1.15
C GLN A 118 -13.13 9.38 2.43
N LEU A 119 -12.50 8.24 2.72
CA LEU A 119 -11.62 8.10 3.87
C LEU A 119 -10.42 9.04 3.74
N ILE A 120 -10.30 9.92 4.72
CA ILE A 120 -9.21 10.90 4.82
C ILE A 120 -8.26 10.44 5.92
N SER A 121 -6.99 10.51 5.65
CA SER A 121 -5.94 10.22 6.63
C SER A 121 -5.66 11.42 7.52
N SER A 122 -4.86 11.25 8.56
CA SER A 122 -4.33 12.35 9.34
C SER A 122 -3.12 13.03 8.70
N SER A 123 -2.57 12.42 7.65
CA SER A 123 -1.38 12.88 6.93
C SER A 123 -1.67 14.05 5.98
N VAL A 124 -0.63 14.82 5.68
CA VAL A 124 -0.66 15.95 4.74
C VAL A 124 0.43 15.75 3.68
N PHE A 125 0.09 15.88 2.40
CA PHE A 125 1.08 15.78 1.33
C PHE A 125 2.06 16.96 1.34
N GLY A 126 3.37 16.64 1.20
CA GLY A 126 4.42 17.62 0.99
C GLY A 126 4.69 18.55 2.19
N LEU A 127 4.15 18.27 3.37
CA LEU A 127 4.45 19.04 4.57
C LEU A 127 5.94 18.91 4.91
N SER A 128 6.57 20.01 5.32
CA SER A 128 8.00 20.02 5.63
C SER A 128 8.32 19.10 6.82
N PRO A 129 9.36 18.23 6.71
CA PRO A 129 9.81 17.44 7.85
C PRO A 129 10.27 18.31 9.02
N VAL A 130 10.13 17.80 10.25
CA VAL A 130 10.70 18.44 11.45
C VAL A 130 12.20 18.60 11.26
N GLN A 131 12.70 19.83 11.39
CA GLN A 131 14.11 20.14 11.17
C GLN A 131 15.00 19.80 12.38
N ASN A 132 16.30 19.56 12.14
CA ASN A 132 17.33 19.36 13.17
C ASN A 132 17.06 18.21 14.15
N LYS A 133 16.32 17.19 13.71
CA LYS A 133 16.03 16.01 14.50
C LYS A 133 16.05 14.76 13.64
N LYS A 134 16.65 13.68 14.18
CA LYS A 134 16.64 12.34 13.57
C LYS A 134 15.62 11.45 14.25
N PHE A 135 14.91 10.68 13.45
CA PHE A 135 13.88 9.74 13.89
C PHE A 135 14.23 8.32 13.46
N PRO A 136 13.90 7.31 14.27
CA PRO A 136 14.04 5.92 13.87
C PRO A 136 13.18 5.64 12.63
N LEU A 137 13.65 4.71 11.79
CA LEU A 137 12.99 4.29 10.55
C LEU A 137 12.29 2.95 10.73
N ILE A 138 11.09 2.83 10.18
CA ILE A 138 10.38 1.56 10.06
C ILE A 138 10.12 1.28 8.58
N LEU A 139 10.51 0.10 8.12
CA LEU A 139 10.15 -0.46 6.82
C LEU A 139 8.85 -1.24 6.98
N PHE A 140 7.79 -0.88 6.27
CA PHE A 140 6.52 -1.59 6.32
C PHE A 140 6.30 -2.42 5.05
N SER A 141 5.89 -3.69 5.21
CA SER A 141 5.53 -4.60 4.13
C SER A 141 4.09 -5.09 4.28
N HIS A 142 3.27 -4.85 3.27
CA HIS A 142 1.86 -5.28 3.25
C HIS A 142 1.68 -6.79 3.08
N GLY A 143 0.48 -7.31 3.34
CA GLY A 143 0.10 -8.71 3.09
C GLY A 143 0.04 -9.04 1.60
N ASP A 144 -0.18 -10.33 1.26
CA ASP A 144 -0.41 -10.74 -0.12
C ASP A 144 -1.72 -10.13 -0.64
N GLY A 145 -1.67 -9.54 -1.82
CA GLY A 145 -2.81 -8.79 -2.37
C GLY A 145 -3.21 -7.54 -1.56
N GLY A 146 -2.40 -7.12 -0.58
CA GLY A 146 -2.62 -5.88 0.16
C GLY A 146 -2.16 -4.63 -0.59
N LEU A 147 -2.04 -3.53 0.14
CA LEU A 147 -1.55 -2.23 -0.35
C LEU A 147 -0.57 -1.64 0.66
N LEU A 148 0.30 -0.76 0.22
CA LEU A 148 1.19 0.00 1.11
C LEU A 148 0.43 0.84 2.17
N ASN A 149 -0.84 1.17 1.90
CA ASN A 149 -1.73 1.89 2.82
C ASN A 149 -2.55 0.96 3.73
N GLN A 150 -2.34 -0.36 3.68
CA GLN A 150 -3.15 -1.34 4.42
C GLN A 150 -3.25 -1.04 5.92
N ASN A 151 -2.20 -0.50 6.49
CA ASN A 151 -2.08 -0.22 7.93
C ASN A 151 -1.91 1.27 8.23
N THR A 152 -2.53 2.16 7.44
CA THR A 152 -2.35 3.62 7.53
C THR A 152 -2.55 4.16 8.95
N SER A 153 -3.58 3.73 9.69
CA SER A 153 -3.83 4.20 11.07
C SER A 153 -2.68 3.86 12.02
N GLN A 154 -2.12 2.65 11.92
CA GLN A 154 -0.96 2.24 12.72
C GLN A 154 0.32 2.98 12.30
N VAL A 155 0.49 3.21 11.00
CA VAL A 155 1.60 4.00 10.47
C VAL A 155 1.53 5.43 10.97
N GLU A 156 0.35 6.05 10.92
CA GLU A 156 0.13 7.42 11.41
C GLU A 156 0.35 7.54 12.90
N GLU A 157 -0.07 6.54 13.69
CA GLU A 157 0.22 6.49 15.12
C GLU A 157 1.72 6.47 15.39
N LEU A 158 2.49 5.62 14.70
CA LEU A 158 3.95 5.58 14.82
C LEU A 158 4.60 6.91 14.46
N VAL A 159 4.19 7.51 13.34
CA VAL A 159 4.78 8.76 12.86
C VAL A 159 4.47 9.93 13.79
N SER A 160 3.25 10.02 14.30
CA SER A 160 2.87 11.04 15.29
C SER A 160 3.69 10.93 16.59
N ASN A 161 4.19 9.74 16.89
CA ASN A 161 5.07 9.45 18.03
C ASN A 161 6.56 9.55 17.71
N GLY A 162 6.92 9.96 16.48
CA GLY A 162 8.30 10.28 16.14
C GLY A 162 9.06 9.16 15.46
N TYR A 163 8.43 8.40 14.59
CA TYR A 163 9.06 7.48 13.65
C TYR A 163 8.93 8.00 12.21
N VAL A 164 9.86 7.65 11.36
CA VAL A 164 9.66 7.71 9.90
C VAL A 164 9.25 6.32 9.45
N VAL A 165 8.20 6.22 8.63
CA VAL A 165 7.74 4.96 8.06
C VAL A 165 7.82 5.03 6.56
N ILE A 166 8.38 3.99 5.92
CA ILE A 166 8.38 3.83 4.46
C ILE A 166 7.76 2.49 4.08
N ALA A 167 6.92 2.51 3.07
CA ALA A 167 6.31 1.33 2.49
C ALA A 167 6.35 1.39 0.97
N CYS A 168 6.29 0.24 0.31
CA CYS A 168 6.01 0.16 -1.11
C CYS A 168 4.86 -0.79 -1.40
N ASN A 169 4.18 -0.59 -2.52
CA ASN A 169 3.45 -1.67 -3.15
C ASN A 169 4.47 -2.61 -3.79
N HIS A 170 4.47 -3.88 -3.34
CA HIS A 170 5.25 -4.91 -4.01
C HIS A 170 4.60 -5.20 -5.36
N THR A 171 5.13 -4.61 -6.43
CA THR A 171 4.58 -4.65 -7.78
C THR A 171 4.23 -6.07 -8.18
N TYR A 172 3.06 -6.29 -8.77
CA TYR A 172 2.43 -7.57 -9.06
C TYR A 172 2.00 -8.42 -7.85
N ASN A 173 2.39 -8.06 -6.61
CA ASN A 173 1.92 -8.70 -5.38
C ASN A 173 0.99 -7.81 -4.54
N ALA A 174 0.85 -6.55 -4.86
CA ALA A 174 -0.21 -5.70 -4.37
C ALA A 174 -1.50 -5.94 -5.17
N SER A 175 -2.68 -5.77 -4.57
CA SER A 175 -3.96 -5.89 -5.30
C SER A 175 -4.02 -4.97 -6.51
N ILE A 176 -3.37 -3.82 -6.40
CA ILE A 176 -3.07 -2.89 -7.48
C ILE A 176 -1.88 -2.03 -7.08
N THR A 177 -1.03 -1.68 -8.02
CA THR A 177 -0.08 -0.58 -7.89
C THR A 177 -0.20 0.34 -9.10
N PHE A 178 0.61 1.37 -9.15
CA PHE A 178 0.64 2.32 -10.25
C PHE A 178 2.10 2.51 -10.68
N ASP A 179 2.30 2.69 -11.99
CA ASP A 179 3.59 3.11 -12.53
C ASP A 179 3.78 4.64 -12.38
N SER A 180 4.93 5.15 -12.80
CA SER A 180 5.27 6.58 -12.76
C SER A 180 4.35 7.48 -13.61
N GLU A 181 3.65 6.89 -14.58
CA GLU A 181 2.65 7.58 -15.42
C GLU A 181 1.24 7.53 -14.80
N GLY A 182 1.06 6.82 -13.69
CA GLY A 182 -0.23 6.63 -13.02
C GLY A 182 -1.12 5.57 -13.68
N ASN A 183 -0.56 4.70 -14.53
CA ASN A 183 -1.27 3.55 -15.07
C ASN A 183 -1.39 2.46 -14.02
N PRO A 184 -2.52 1.75 -13.97
CA PRO A 184 -2.71 0.67 -13.00
C PRO A 184 -1.94 -0.59 -13.40
N VAL A 185 -1.16 -1.11 -12.47
CA VAL A 185 -0.48 -2.40 -12.58
C VAL A 185 -1.18 -3.39 -11.65
N PRO A 186 -1.91 -4.37 -12.20
CA PRO A 186 -2.74 -5.28 -11.41
C PRO A 186 -1.91 -6.37 -10.71
N TYR A 187 -2.53 -6.99 -9.70
CA TYR A 187 -2.01 -8.21 -9.08
C TYR A 187 -1.85 -9.34 -10.10
N LYS A 188 -0.72 -10.02 -10.07
CA LYS A 188 -0.46 -11.22 -10.85
C LYS A 188 -0.22 -12.41 -9.93
N GLN A 189 -1.17 -13.29 -9.86
CA GLN A 189 -0.98 -14.58 -9.20
C GLN A 189 -0.34 -15.56 -10.18
N ASN A 190 0.90 -15.96 -9.94
CA ASN A 190 1.61 -16.88 -10.82
C ASN A 190 1.32 -18.36 -10.51
N VAL A 191 0.56 -18.67 -9.44
CA VAL A 191 0.31 -20.03 -8.99
C VAL A 191 -1.12 -20.19 -8.50
N SER A 192 -1.81 -21.22 -8.98
CA SER A 192 -3.09 -21.65 -8.43
C SER A 192 -2.91 -22.20 -7.01
N TRP A 193 -3.75 -21.79 -6.07
CA TRP A 193 -3.79 -22.32 -4.70
C TRP A 193 -4.01 -23.84 -4.62
N ASN A 194 -4.44 -24.44 -5.71
CA ASN A 194 -4.73 -25.87 -5.81
C ASN A 194 -3.53 -26.73 -6.21
N GLU A 195 -2.36 -26.15 -6.46
CA GLU A 195 -1.15 -26.88 -6.75
C GLU A 195 -0.45 -27.36 -5.47
N GLN A 196 0.28 -28.46 -5.56
CA GLN A 196 0.81 -29.22 -4.41
C GLN A 196 1.52 -28.36 -3.36
N ALA A 197 1.29 -28.64 -2.07
CA ALA A 197 1.81 -27.88 -0.93
C ALA A 197 3.34 -27.61 -0.96
N GLN A 198 4.13 -28.49 -1.59
CA GLN A 198 5.57 -28.35 -1.77
C GLN A 198 5.91 -27.22 -2.76
N TYR A 199 5.13 -27.10 -3.84
CA TYR A 199 5.30 -26.04 -4.83
C TYR A 199 4.94 -24.68 -4.22
N HIS A 200 3.84 -24.60 -3.47
CA HIS A 200 3.45 -23.39 -2.75
C HIS A 200 4.53 -22.92 -1.79
N ARG A 201 5.13 -23.80 -0.99
CA ARG A 201 6.22 -23.44 -0.08
C ARG A 201 7.41 -22.86 -0.83
N LYS A 202 7.85 -23.50 -1.91
CA LYS A 202 8.96 -23.02 -2.74
C LYS A 202 8.63 -21.67 -3.39
N TYR A 203 7.42 -21.53 -3.90
CA TYR A 203 6.95 -20.29 -4.50
C TYR A 203 6.93 -19.14 -3.50
N TYR A 204 6.30 -19.31 -2.33
CA TYR A 204 6.27 -18.28 -1.31
C TYR A 204 7.65 -17.92 -0.78
N THR A 205 8.52 -18.89 -0.59
CA THR A 205 9.91 -18.65 -0.18
C THR A 205 10.66 -17.83 -1.23
N ASN A 206 10.53 -18.17 -2.50
CA ASN A 206 11.17 -17.42 -3.59
C ASN A 206 10.58 -16.00 -3.69
N LEU A 207 9.26 -15.85 -3.59
CA LEU A 207 8.60 -14.56 -3.61
C LEU A 207 9.08 -13.66 -2.47
N LEU A 208 9.11 -14.18 -1.24
CA LEU A 208 9.58 -13.44 -0.07
C LEU A 208 11.04 -13.05 -0.19
N ILE A 209 11.90 -14.00 -0.61
CA ILE A 209 13.35 -13.77 -0.67
C ILE A 209 13.74 -12.93 -1.89
N ASN A 210 13.26 -13.31 -3.07
CA ASN A 210 13.75 -12.75 -4.33
C ASN A 210 13.10 -11.42 -4.71
N TYR A 211 11.92 -11.13 -4.20
CA TYR A 211 11.20 -9.90 -4.57
C TYR A 211 10.99 -8.97 -3.39
N ARG A 212 10.18 -9.39 -2.42
CA ARG A 212 9.71 -8.50 -1.38
C ARG A 212 10.81 -8.05 -0.41
N TYR A 213 11.71 -8.99 -0.03
CA TYR A 213 12.89 -8.63 0.75
C TYR A 213 13.80 -7.65 0.01
N GLN A 214 14.06 -7.92 -1.29
CA GLN A 214 14.91 -7.06 -2.11
C GLN A 214 14.27 -5.68 -2.33
N ASP A 215 12.93 -5.61 -2.41
CA ASP A 215 12.22 -4.34 -2.43
C ASP A 215 12.52 -3.53 -1.16
N LEU A 216 12.39 -4.12 0.04
CA LEU A 216 12.74 -3.44 1.30
C LEU A 216 14.22 -3.02 1.36
N ALA A 217 15.12 -3.87 0.89
CA ALA A 217 16.55 -3.56 0.83
C ALA A 217 16.83 -2.37 -0.12
N PHE A 218 16.14 -2.32 -1.25
CA PHE A 218 16.22 -1.23 -2.20
C PHE A 218 15.68 0.09 -1.60
N LEU A 219 14.54 0.05 -0.89
CA LEU A 219 14.01 1.24 -0.18
C LEU A 219 15.04 1.81 0.79
N LEU A 220 15.62 0.94 1.63
CA LEU A 220 16.63 1.36 2.62
C LEU A 220 17.89 1.93 1.95
N LYS A 221 18.35 1.30 0.86
CA LYS A 221 19.50 1.77 0.08
C LYS A 221 19.22 3.16 -0.52
N THR A 222 18.05 3.35 -1.11
CA THR A 222 17.66 4.62 -1.74
C THR A 222 17.53 5.75 -0.72
N LEU A 223 16.97 5.49 0.47
CA LEU A 223 16.89 6.49 1.54
C LEU A 223 18.25 6.95 2.07
N LYS A 224 19.29 6.13 1.94
CA LYS A 224 20.66 6.50 2.36
C LYS A 224 21.37 7.39 1.34
N GLN A 225 20.85 7.56 0.12
CA GLN A 225 21.43 8.40 -0.91
C GLN A 225 21.12 9.89 -0.68
N ASP A 226 21.95 10.78 -1.22
CA ASP A 226 21.70 12.24 -1.19
C ASP A 226 20.60 12.65 -2.17
N ARG A 227 20.46 11.89 -3.24
CA ARG A 227 19.46 12.10 -4.29
C ARG A 227 18.74 10.80 -4.58
N PHE A 228 17.48 10.90 -4.93
CA PHE A 228 16.69 9.79 -5.44
C PHE A 228 17.04 9.49 -6.91
N ASN A 229 16.47 8.41 -7.45
CA ASN A 229 16.77 7.98 -8.82
C ASN A 229 16.36 9.02 -9.90
N ASP A 230 15.35 9.83 -9.60
CA ASP A 230 14.91 10.96 -10.43
C ASP A 230 15.79 12.22 -10.29
N GLN A 231 16.94 12.09 -9.61
CA GLN A 231 17.87 13.16 -9.30
C GLN A 231 17.34 14.23 -8.33
N SER A 232 16.12 14.12 -7.82
CA SER A 232 15.62 15.00 -6.77
C SER A 232 16.42 14.84 -5.47
N VAL A 233 16.56 15.93 -4.72
CA VAL A 233 17.23 15.89 -3.41
C VAL A 233 16.40 15.07 -2.43
N ASN A 234 17.05 14.15 -1.71
CA ASN A 234 16.42 13.40 -0.64
C ASN A 234 16.20 14.28 0.60
N PRO A 235 14.95 14.72 0.89
CA PRO A 235 14.69 15.62 2.01
C PRO A 235 14.75 14.90 3.37
N PHE A 236 14.81 13.57 3.39
CA PHE A 236 14.70 12.76 4.61
C PHE A 236 16.05 12.29 5.15
N LYS A 237 17.14 12.33 4.37
CA LYS A 237 18.44 11.78 4.74
C LYS A 237 18.91 12.26 6.11
N ASN A 238 18.75 13.56 6.38
CA ASN A 238 19.18 14.19 7.64
C ASN A 238 18.16 14.01 8.79
N ASN A 239 16.95 13.54 8.48
CA ASN A 239 15.87 13.32 9.43
C ASN A 239 15.75 11.86 9.88
N ILE A 240 16.51 10.94 9.28
CA ILE A 240 16.47 9.51 9.61
C ILE A 240 17.71 9.11 10.41
N ASP A 241 17.47 8.41 11.53
CA ASP A 241 18.52 7.71 12.28
C ASP A 241 18.69 6.29 11.71
N PHE A 242 19.61 6.13 10.77
CA PHE A 242 19.89 4.84 10.13
C PHE A 242 20.56 3.82 11.06
N ASN A 243 20.90 4.17 12.31
CA ASN A 243 21.31 3.22 13.34
C ASN A 243 20.11 2.59 14.08
N LYS A 244 18.91 3.11 13.84
CA LYS A 244 17.65 2.66 14.46
C LYS A 244 16.64 2.35 13.36
N VAL A 245 16.81 1.21 12.70
CA VAL A 245 15.93 0.75 11.63
C VAL A 245 15.20 -0.49 12.09
N GLY A 246 13.87 -0.42 12.11
CA GLY A 246 12.98 -1.53 12.37
C GLY A 246 12.24 -1.95 11.10
N ALA A 247 11.56 -3.09 11.17
CA ALA A 247 10.66 -3.54 10.13
C ALA A 247 9.39 -4.13 10.74
N MET A 248 8.25 -3.82 10.14
CA MET A 248 6.96 -4.40 10.51
C MET A 248 6.22 -4.84 9.24
N GLY A 249 5.33 -5.81 9.37
CA GLY A 249 4.57 -6.30 8.23
C GLY A 249 3.34 -7.08 8.63
N HIS A 250 2.37 -7.11 7.73
CA HIS A 250 1.14 -7.86 7.92
C HIS A 250 1.19 -9.16 7.11
N SER A 251 0.78 -10.30 7.69
CA SER A 251 0.67 -11.59 6.99
C SER A 251 1.96 -11.96 6.23
N MET A 252 1.92 -12.08 4.90
CA MET A 252 3.11 -12.31 4.07
C MET A 252 4.17 -11.22 4.24
N GLY A 253 3.76 -9.98 4.50
CA GLY A 253 4.67 -8.88 4.84
C GLY A 253 5.45 -9.15 6.14
N GLY A 254 4.84 -9.79 7.13
CA GLY A 254 5.54 -10.26 8.33
C GLY A 254 6.64 -11.27 8.00
N GLY A 255 6.37 -12.24 7.12
CA GLY A 255 7.38 -13.15 6.59
C GLY A 255 8.50 -12.42 5.83
N THR A 256 8.14 -11.40 5.04
CA THR A 256 9.12 -10.56 4.32
C THR A 256 10.06 -9.85 5.29
N THR A 257 9.54 -9.24 6.35
CA THR A 257 10.33 -8.52 7.36
C THR A 257 11.21 -9.48 8.19
N TYR A 258 10.70 -10.68 8.49
CA TYR A 258 11.50 -11.73 9.11
C TYR A 258 12.71 -12.15 8.24
N ILE A 259 12.50 -12.35 6.94
CA ILE A 259 13.60 -12.63 5.99
C ILE A 259 14.58 -11.45 5.91
N ALA A 260 14.08 -10.22 5.91
CA ALA A 260 14.91 -9.02 5.92
C ALA A 260 15.84 -8.97 7.16
N MET A 261 15.32 -9.32 8.33
CA MET A 261 16.07 -9.41 9.57
C MET A 261 17.17 -10.50 9.48
N LEU A 262 16.83 -11.69 8.99
CA LEU A 262 17.79 -12.80 8.83
C LEU A 262 18.91 -12.49 7.82
N LYS A 263 18.62 -11.68 6.81
CA LYS A 263 19.59 -11.27 5.77
C LYS A 263 20.45 -10.06 6.16
N ASN A 264 20.46 -9.68 7.42
CA ASN A 264 21.37 -8.68 7.99
C ASN A 264 21.17 -7.26 7.43
N LEU A 265 19.92 -6.81 7.30
CA LEU A 265 19.67 -5.40 7.01
C LEU A 265 19.99 -4.46 8.19
N SER A 266 20.69 -4.94 9.22
CA SER A 266 20.94 -4.21 10.47
C SER A 266 19.64 -3.70 11.12
N LEU A 267 18.61 -4.52 11.07
CA LEU A 267 17.28 -4.19 11.60
C LEU A 267 17.21 -4.52 13.09
N ILE A 268 16.64 -3.63 13.87
CA ILE A 268 16.17 -3.92 15.21
C ILE A 268 14.76 -4.52 15.06
N HIS A 269 14.55 -5.70 15.63
CA HIS A 269 13.21 -6.29 15.66
C HIS A 269 12.32 -5.50 16.64
N ILE A 270 11.19 -5.02 16.15
CA ILE A 270 10.13 -4.39 16.93
C ILE A 270 8.90 -5.29 16.90
#